data_97a4438057a3f739dcd2c8f9430436f0
#
_entry.id   97a4438057a3f739dcd2c8f9430436f0
#
_cell.length_a   1.000
_cell.length_b   1.000
_cell.length_c   1.000
_cell.angle_alpha   90.00
_cell.angle_beta   90.00
_cell.angle_gamma   90.00
#
_symmetry.space_group_name_H-M   'P 1'
#
loop_
_entity.id
_entity.type
_entity.pdbx_description
1 polymer ?
#
loop_
_entity_poly.entity_id
_entity_poly.type
_entity_poly.pdbx_seq_one_letter_code
_entity_poly.pdbx_strand_id
1 'polypeptide(L)'
;MTYAPILLFVYNRPEHTRQVVSSLLRNKEAADSPLFIYADQSKNPESDAAVQEVRRYIHSISGFKTITIIERETNWGLARNIIDGVTTQVNHFGRVIVLEDDLIVCLLYTSPSPRDRG
;
A
#
# COMPACT_ATOMS: atom_id res chain seq x y z
N MET A 1 15.22 -5.81 14.31
CA MET A 1 13.99 -6.56 14.00
C MET A 1 13.28 -5.93 12.82
N THR A 2 12.76 -6.73 11.91
CA THR A 2 12.03 -6.24 10.75
C THR A 2 10.54 -6.31 11.02
N TYR A 3 9.87 -5.19 10.91
CA TYR A 3 8.43 -5.15 11.06
C TYR A 3 7.75 -5.66 9.79
N ALA A 4 6.48 -6.05 9.91
CA ALA A 4 5.70 -6.48 8.77
C ALA A 4 5.66 -5.34 7.74
N PRO A 5 5.77 -5.65 6.44
CA PRO A 5 5.67 -4.61 5.43
C PRO A 5 4.26 -4.02 5.39
N ILE A 6 4.21 -2.75 5.04
CA ILE A 6 2.96 -2.02 4.90
C ILE A 6 2.62 -1.94 3.42
N LEU A 7 1.43 -2.40 3.05
CA LEU A 7 0.94 -2.29 1.69
C LEU A 7 -0.13 -1.20 1.66
N LEU A 8 0.14 -0.14 0.92
CA LEU A 8 -0.78 0.99 0.79
C LEU A 8 -1.36 0.99 -0.63
N PHE A 9 -2.68 0.93 -0.71
CA PHE A 9 -3.37 0.90 -2.00
C PHE A 9 -4.01 2.26 -2.25
N VAL A 10 -3.57 2.91 -3.33
CA VAL A 10 -3.99 4.28 -3.65
C VAL A 10 -4.57 4.35 -5.05
N TYR A 11 -5.40 5.36 -5.30
CA TYR A 11 -6.02 5.53 -6.59
C TYR A 11 -6.16 7.03 -6.95
N ASN A 12 -7.27 7.67 -6.54
CA ASN A 12 -7.60 9.03 -6.97
C ASN A 12 -7.93 9.97 -5.81
N ARG A 13 -7.37 9.73 -4.64
CA ARG A 13 -7.66 10.53 -3.44
C ARG A 13 -6.36 11.08 -2.85
N PRO A 14 -5.81 12.15 -3.44
CA PRO A 14 -4.51 12.66 -2.97
C PRO A 14 -4.54 13.13 -1.52
N GLU A 15 -5.62 13.80 -1.08
CA GLU A 15 -5.69 14.27 0.30
C GLU A 15 -5.78 13.12 1.29
N HIS A 16 -6.58 12.11 0.99
CA HIS A 16 -6.67 10.93 1.85
C HIS A 16 -5.34 10.19 1.90
N THR A 17 -4.68 10.08 0.75
CA THR A 17 -3.37 9.44 0.68
C THR A 17 -2.37 10.16 1.56
N ARG A 18 -2.34 11.49 1.52
CA ARG A 18 -1.45 12.29 2.37
C ARG A 18 -1.74 12.06 3.84
N GLN A 19 -3.02 12.01 4.21
CA GLN A 19 -3.41 11.79 5.61
C GLN A 19 -2.97 10.43 6.12
N VAL A 20 -3.13 9.38 5.30
CA VAL A 20 -2.70 8.03 5.68
C VAL A 20 -1.20 7.99 5.86
N VAL A 21 -0.44 8.53 4.91
CA VAL A 21 1.02 8.54 5.01
C VAL A 21 1.49 9.34 6.20
N SER A 22 0.87 10.50 6.46
CA SER A 22 1.22 11.32 7.62
C SER A 22 0.96 10.57 8.92
N SER A 23 -0.13 9.83 9.00
CA SER A 23 -0.44 9.00 10.18
C SER A 23 0.61 7.91 10.38
N LEU A 24 1.02 7.27 9.29
CA LEU A 24 2.05 6.24 9.37
C LEU A 24 3.38 6.81 9.84
N LEU A 25 3.73 7.99 9.35
CA LEU A 25 5.01 8.60 9.70
C LEU A 25 5.09 9.08 11.15
N ARG A 26 3.95 9.26 11.80
CA ARG A 26 3.94 9.57 13.24
C ARG A 26 4.31 8.39 14.10
N ASN A 27 4.26 7.19 13.53
CA ASN A 27 4.64 5.97 14.22
C ASN A 27 6.14 5.79 14.06
N LYS A 28 6.89 5.66 15.17
CA LYS A 28 8.34 5.51 15.08
C LYS A 28 8.77 4.21 14.39
N GLU A 29 7.88 3.24 14.29
CA GLU A 29 8.18 2.00 13.61
C GLU A 29 8.21 2.14 12.10
N ALA A 30 7.76 3.28 11.57
CA ALA A 30 7.77 3.51 10.12
C ALA A 30 9.19 3.42 9.55
N ALA A 31 10.17 3.94 10.28
CA ALA A 31 11.57 3.91 9.82
C ALA A 31 12.11 2.48 9.66
N ASP A 32 11.50 1.51 10.32
CA ASP A 32 11.93 0.12 10.26
C ASP A 32 10.99 -0.76 9.42
N SER A 33 9.98 -0.16 8.80
CA SER A 33 8.97 -0.88 8.03
C SER A 33 9.14 -0.65 6.54
N PRO A 34 9.18 -1.73 5.73
CA PRO A 34 9.12 -1.58 4.28
C PRO A 34 7.72 -1.11 3.88
N LEU A 35 7.67 -0.17 2.94
CA LEU A 35 6.41 0.35 2.41
C LEU A 35 6.29 -0.01 0.93
N PHE A 36 5.18 -0.67 0.58
CA PHE A 36 4.84 -0.98 -0.80
C PHE A 36 3.59 -0.20 -1.15
N ILE A 37 3.69 0.63 -2.19
CA ILE A 37 2.56 1.44 -2.63
C ILE A 37 2.07 0.92 -3.97
N TYR A 38 0.83 0.48 -3.99
CA TYR A 38 0.17 -0.02 -5.21
C TYR A 38 -0.73 1.08 -5.72
N ALA A 39 -0.34 1.70 -6.82
CA ALA A 39 -1.06 2.83 -7.41
C ALA A 39 -1.79 2.37 -8.66
N ASP A 40 -3.11 2.37 -8.60
CA ASP A 40 -3.93 1.97 -9.74
C ASP A 40 -3.95 3.05 -10.81
N GLN A 41 -4.32 2.68 -12.02
CA GLN A 41 -4.46 3.60 -13.14
C GLN A 41 -5.90 4.11 -13.20
N SER A 42 -6.08 5.29 -13.77
CA SER A 42 -7.41 5.85 -13.97
C SER A 42 -8.26 4.95 -14.86
N LYS A 43 -9.54 4.80 -14.51
CA LYS A 43 -10.46 4.01 -15.30
C LYS A 43 -11.24 4.87 -16.30
N ASN A 44 -11.17 6.20 -16.17
CA ASN A 44 -11.83 7.12 -17.08
C ASN A 44 -11.08 8.45 -17.07
N PRO A 45 -11.31 9.31 -18.08
CA PRO A 45 -10.61 10.59 -18.14
C PRO A 45 -10.91 11.51 -16.96
N GLU A 46 -12.07 11.38 -16.33
CA GLU A 46 -12.47 12.24 -15.22
C GLU A 46 -11.61 12.05 -13.99
N SER A 47 -11.12 10.84 -13.75
CA SER A 47 -10.28 10.56 -12.58
C SER A 47 -8.79 10.75 -12.85
N ASP A 48 -8.40 11.00 -14.10
CA ASP A 48 -6.99 11.00 -14.47
C ASP A 48 -6.17 12.06 -13.74
N ALA A 49 -6.69 13.27 -13.61
CA ALA A 49 -5.96 14.35 -12.94
C ALA A 49 -5.66 13.98 -11.48
N ALA A 50 -6.63 13.44 -10.76
CA ALA A 50 -6.44 13.06 -9.37
C ALA A 50 -5.50 11.86 -9.24
N VAL A 51 -5.58 10.91 -10.17
CA VAL A 51 -4.66 9.77 -10.20
C VAL A 51 -3.22 10.24 -10.40
N GLN A 52 -3.01 11.17 -11.33
CA GLN A 52 -1.66 11.68 -11.57
C GLN A 52 -1.14 12.48 -10.36
N GLU A 53 -2.01 13.20 -9.68
CA GLU A 53 -1.62 13.92 -8.48
C GLU A 53 -1.18 12.95 -7.38
N VAL A 54 -1.91 11.86 -7.17
CA VAL A 54 -1.53 10.81 -6.23
C VAL A 54 -0.15 10.25 -6.61
N ARG A 55 0.05 9.94 -7.88
CA ARG A 55 1.31 9.37 -8.35
C ARG A 55 2.49 10.31 -8.13
N ARG A 56 2.30 11.60 -8.37
CA ARG A 56 3.36 12.57 -8.09
C ARG A 56 3.68 12.62 -6.60
N TYR A 57 2.66 12.61 -5.76
CA TYR A 57 2.86 12.68 -4.32
C TYR A 57 3.63 11.47 -3.80
N ILE A 58 3.25 10.25 -4.21
CA ILE A 58 3.87 9.06 -3.64
C ILE A 58 5.36 8.95 -3.95
N HIS A 59 5.81 9.56 -5.04
CA HIS A 59 7.24 9.57 -5.36
C HIS A 59 8.03 10.52 -4.45
N SER A 60 7.35 11.35 -3.67
CA SER A 60 8.01 12.27 -2.74
C SER A 60 8.08 11.74 -1.31
N ILE A 61 7.51 10.56 -1.05
CA ILE A 61 7.45 10.01 0.31
C ILE A 61 8.81 9.51 0.74
N SER A 62 9.15 9.75 2.02
CA SER A 62 10.36 9.22 2.64
C SER A 62 10.07 8.94 4.11
N GLY A 63 11.04 8.35 4.82
CA GLY A 63 10.90 8.08 6.24
C GLY A 63 10.57 6.63 6.56
N PHE A 64 10.52 5.76 5.56
CA PHE A 64 10.32 4.32 5.73
C PHE A 64 11.64 3.58 5.46
N LYS A 65 11.71 2.34 5.90
CA LYS A 65 12.92 1.54 5.67
C LYS A 65 13.22 1.40 4.18
N THR A 66 12.22 1.03 3.41
CA THR A 66 12.28 1.02 1.95
C THR A 66 10.93 1.45 1.41
N ILE A 67 10.92 2.00 0.21
CA ILE A 67 9.68 2.39 -0.45
C ILE A 67 9.71 1.81 -1.85
N THR A 68 8.74 0.95 -2.14
CA THR A 68 8.59 0.32 -3.45
C THR A 68 7.24 0.76 -4.01
N ILE A 69 7.27 1.34 -5.21
CA ILE A 69 6.05 1.85 -5.86
C ILE A 69 5.73 0.97 -7.05
N ILE A 70 4.51 0.43 -7.07
CA ILE A 70 4.01 -0.38 -8.16
C ILE A 70 2.86 0.39 -8.83
N GLU A 71 3.11 0.93 -10.00
CA GLU A 71 2.12 1.68 -10.77
C GLU A 71 1.56 0.80 -11.87
N ARG A 72 0.25 0.60 -11.84
CA ARG A 72 -0.40 -0.23 -12.85
C ARG A 72 -0.53 0.53 -14.16
N GLU A 73 -0.35 -0.15 -15.26
CA GLU A 73 -0.50 0.46 -16.59
C GLU A 73 -1.96 0.61 -17.01
N THR A 74 -2.83 -0.23 -16.46
CA THR A 74 -4.27 -0.16 -16.70
C THR A 74 -5.01 -0.19 -15.39
N ASN A 75 -6.30 0.14 -15.41
CA ASN A 75 -7.11 0.09 -14.19
C ASN A 75 -7.40 -1.36 -13.83
N TRP A 76 -6.96 -1.77 -12.65
CA TRP A 76 -7.16 -3.12 -12.14
C TRP A 76 -8.36 -3.21 -11.21
N GLY A 77 -8.70 -2.11 -10.53
CA GLY A 77 -9.69 -2.11 -9.47
C GLY A 77 -9.06 -2.50 -8.13
N LEU A 78 -9.73 -2.09 -7.06
CA LEU A 78 -9.18 -2.27 -5.71
C LEU A 78 -9.01 -3.74 -5.33
N ALA A 79 -10.04 -4.56 -5.59
CA ALA A 79 -9.99 -5.97 -5.20
C ALA A 79 -8.83 -6.72 -5.84
N ARG A 80 -8.63 -6.51 -7.14
CA ARG A 80 -7.55 -7.19 -7.85
C ARG A 80 -6.19 -6.72 -7.37
N ASN A 81 -6.05 -5.41 -7.09
CA ASN A 81 -4.82 -4.86 -6.56
C ASN A 81 -4.50 -5.47 -5.19
N ILE A 82 -5.49 -5.55 -4.31
CA ILE A 82 -5.29 -6.11 -2.98
C ILE A 82 -4.88 -7.58 -3.07
N ILE A 83 -5.60 -8.36 -3.88
CA ILE A 83 -5.30 -9.79 -4.03
C ILE A 83 -3.87 -9.98 -4.52
N ASP A 84 -3.48 -9.26 -5.55
CA ASP A 84 -2.13 -9.37 -6.11
C ASP A 84 -1.07 -8.95 -5.10
N GLY A 85 -1.26 -7.79 -4.49
CA GLY A 85 -0.29 -7.25 -3.54
C GLY A 85 -0.14 -8.12 -2.31
N VAL A 86 -1.27 -8.51 -1.71
CA VAL A 86 -1.24 -9.35 -0.51
C VAL A 86 -0.62 -10.71 -0.82
N THR A 87 -1.03 -11.35 -1.92
CA THR A 87 -0.50 -12.66 -2.29
C THR A 87 1.02 -12.60 -2.49
N THR A 88 1.47 -11.60 -3.25
CA THR A 88 2.89 -11.45 -3.54
C THR A 88 3.70 -11.23 -2.27
N GLN A 89 3.27 -10.28 -1.44
CA GLN A 89 4.08 -9.88 -0.30
C GLN A 89 3.94 -10.85 0.89
N VAL A 90 2.78 -11.46 1.06
CA VAL A 90 2.63 -12.49 2.11
C VAL A 90 3.51 -13.69 1.79
N ASN A 91 3.59 -14.09 0.52
CA ASN A 91 4.48 -15.20 0.14
C ASN A 91 5.94 -14.86 0.37
N HIS A 92 6.29 -13.59 0.31
CA HIS A 92 7.66 -13.14 0.50
C HIS A 92 8.02 -12.89 1.97
N PHE A 93 7.13 -12.22 2.70
CA PHE A 93 7.39 -11.78 4.08
C PHE A 93 6.68 -12.59 5.15
N GLY A 94 5.67 -13.36 4.80
CA GLY A 94 4.89 -14.16 5.75
C GLY A 94 3.70 -13.43 6.34
N ARG A 95 3.74 -12.11 6.42
CA ARG A 95 2.64 -11.28 6.94
C ARG A 95 2.74 -9.89 6.35
N VAL A 96 1.62 -9.19 6.26
CA VAL A 96 1.57 -7.83 5.73
C VAL A 96 0.48 -7.04 6.44
N ILE A 97 0.64 -5.72 6.46
CA ILE A 97 -0.38 -4.79 6.93
C ILE A 97 -0.95 -4.09 5.72
N VAL A 98 -2.27 -4.14 5.56
CA VAL A 98 -2.94 -3.55 4.40
C VAL A 98 -3.65 -2.26 4.81
N LEU A 99 -3.40 -1.19 4.06
CA LEU A 99 -4.05 0.10 4.24
C LEU A 99 -4.61 0.58 2.90
N GLU A 100 -5.76 1.22 2.96
CA GLU A 100 -6.38 1.84 1.80
C GLU A 100 -6.41 3.35 1.98
N ASP A 101 -6.44 4.07 0.87
CA ASP A 101 -6.46 5.52 0.90
C ASP A 101 -7.84 6.10 1.28
N ASP A 102 -8.87 5.29 1.23
CA ASP A 102 -10.25 5.73 1.46
C ASP A 102 -10.62 5.76 2.95
N LEU A 103 -10.24 4.74 3.65
CA LEU A 103 -10.53 4.59 5.07
C LEU A 103 -9.24 4.28 5.79
N ILE A 104 -9.13 4.76 7.03
CA ILE A 104 -8.01 4.36 7.87
C ILE A 104 -8.35 2.97 8.39
N VAL A 105 -8.29 1.99 7.52
CA VAL A 105 -8.50 0.60 7.85
C VAL A 105 -7.16 -0.09 7.80
N CYS A 106 -6.77 -0.66 8.93
CA CYS A 106 -5.54 -1.41 9.04
C CYS A 106 -5.90 -2.89 9.17
N LEU A 107 -5.55 -3.67 8.17
CA LEU A 107 -5.80 -5.11 8.18
C LEU A 107 -4.47 -5.84 8.18
N LEU A 108 -4.34 -6.82 9.07
CA LEU A 108 -3.16 -7.65 9.12
C LEU A 108 -3.46 -8.99 8.47
N TYR A 109 -2.71 -9.32 7.44
CA TYR A 109 -2.80 -10.62 6.78
C TYR A 109 -1.58 -11.44 7.13
N THR A 110 -1.81 -12.72 7.41
CA THR A 110 -0.75 -13.65 7.76
C THR A 110 -0.84 -14.86 6.84
N SER A 111 0.32 -15.26 6.32
CA SER A 111 0.36 -16.45 5.50
C SER A 111 0.04 -17.67 6.35
N PRO A 112 -0.86 -18.56 5.87
CA PRO A 112 -1.04 -19.83 6.57
C PRO A 112 0.25 -20.65 6.49
N SER A 113 0.64 -21.20 7.63
CA SER A 113 1.84 -22.03 7.71
C SER A 113 1.43 -23.47 8.04
N PRO A 114 2.08 -24.45 7.44
CA PRO A 114 1.79 -25.84 7.78
C PRO A 114 1.90 -26.13 9.27
N ARG A 115 2.82 -25.45 9.95
CA ARG A 115 2.98 -25.65 11.38
C ARG A 115 1.80 -25.13 12.18
N ASP A 116 1.19 -24.04 11.70
CA ASP A 116 0.09 -23.40 12.41
C ASP A 116 -1.18 -24.21 12.34
N ARG A 117 -1.27 -25.08 11.37
CA ARG A 117 -2.43 -25.95 11.23
C ARG A 117 -2.25 -27.26 11.95
N GLY A 118 -1.14 -27.46 12.39
CA GLY A 118 -0.63 -28.57 13.23
C GLY A 118 -1.17 -29.75 13.25
#